data_1474b81f36ab5f37a0181f9ba82ac608
#
_entry.id   1474b81f36ab5f37a0181f9ba82ac608
#
_cell.length_a   1.000
_cell.length_b   1.000
_cell.length_c   1.000
_cell.angle_alpha   90.00
_cell.angle_beta   90.00
_cell.angle_gamma   90.00
#
_symmetry.space_group_name_H-M   'P 1'
#
loop_
_entity.id
_entity.type
_entity.pdbx_description
1 polymer ?
#
loop_
_entity_poly.entity_id
_entity_poly.type
_entity_poly.pdbx_seq_one_letter_code
_entity_poly.pdbx_strand_id
1 'polypeptide(L)'
;RGVEIVKTDRGGNITCHFPGQLVAYPVFRVGKRTNGLHGFVRTLEEIVIRSAAAFGVEAARWEGRPGVWIGNRKLCSLGMCVRHWVSFHGFALNVGNDLSLFSAITLCGLHDAEATSLSRECGDDSLSMQEVKDVCTREFQTLFADPPVAPC
;
A
#
# COMPACT_ATOMS: atom_id res chain seq x y z
N ARG A 1 -17.12 -19.98 2.95
CA ARG A 1 -17.52 -18.82 2.12
C ARG A 1 -16.95 -18.86 0.68
N GLY A 2 -16.37 -19.98 0.23
CA GLY A 2 -15.92 -20.17 -1.16
C GLY A 2 -14.73 -19.29 -1.60
N VAL A 3 -13.94 -18.77 -0.66
CA VAL A 3 -12.73 -18.00 -0.98
C VAL A 3 -11.58 -18.96 -1.25
N GLU A 4 -10.98 -18.85 -2.44
CA GLU A 4 -9.80 -19.63 -2.79
C GLU A 4 -8.58 -19.15 -2.00
N ILE A 5 -7.80 -20.10 -1.45
CA ILE A 5 -6.56 -19.81 -0.73
C ILE A 5 -5.38 -20.19 -1.62
N VAL A 6 -4.58 -19.21 -2.01
CA VAL A 6 -3.40 -19.41 -2.85
C VAL A 6 -2.14 -19.12 -2.05
N LYS A 7 -1.17 -20.04 -2.10
CA LYS A 7 0.14 -19.83 -1.50
C LYS A 7 1.00 -19.00 -2.44
N THR A 8 1.57 -17.91 -1.92
CA THR A 8 2.47 -17.01 -2.65
C THR A 8 3.79 -16.87 -1.91
N ASP A 9 4.82 -16.38 -2.59
CA ASP A 9 6.16 -16.16 -2.06
C ASP A 9 6.44 -14.69 -1.67
N ARG A 10 5.39 -13.88 -1.48
CA ARG A 10 5.53 -12.51 -0.96
C ARG A 10 5.87 -12.50 0.53
N GLY A 11 6.52 -11.44 0.97
CA GLY A 11 6.72 -11.18 2.39
C GLY A 11 5.40 -10.89 3.13
N GLY A 12 5.44 -11.09 4.45
CA GLY A 12 4.29 -10.86 5.32
C GLY A 12 3.39 -12.09 5.50
N ASN A 13 2.29 -11.90 6.22
CA ASN A 13 1.31 -12.94 6.55
C ASN A 13 0.18 -12.99 5.51
N ILE A 14 -0.93 -13.68 5.84
CA ILE A 14 -2.11 -13.77 4.97
C ILE A 14 -2.64 -12.38 4.59
N THR A 15 -3.11 -12.25 3.36
CA THR A 15 -3.85 -11.06 2.88
C THR A 15 -5.05 -11.51 2.05
N CYS A 16 -6.01 -10.62 1.90
CA CYS A 16 -7.14 -10.82 0.99
C CYS A 16 -7.22 -9.64 0.02
N HIS A 17 -7.62 -9.94 -1.21
CA HIS A 17 -7.91 -8.92 -2.21
C HIS A 17 -9.39 -8.95 -2.55
N PHE A 18 -10.02 -7.79 -2.49
CA PHE A 18 -11.45 -7.62 -2.72
C PHE A 18 -11.71 -6.49 -3.73
N PRO A 19 -12.84 -6.52 -4.45
CA PRO A 19 -13.28 -5.38 -5.24
C PRO A 19 -13.29 -4.10 -4.40
N GLY A 20 -12.81 -2.98 -4.97
CA GLY A 20 -12.67 -1.72 -4.26
C GLY A 20 -11.31 -1.50 -3.60
N GLN A 21 -10.36 -2.44 -3.72
CA GLN A 21 -8.96 -2.21 -3.40
C GLN A 21 -8.17 -1.76 -4.64
N LEU A 22 -7.24 -0.82 -4.45
CA LEU A 22 -6.17 -0.54 -5.40
C LEU A 22 -4.98 -1.44 -5.08
N VAL A 23 -4.71 -2.41 -5.95
CA VAL A 23 -3.53 -3.27 -5.85
C VAL A 23 -2.48 -2.76 -6.84
N ALA A 24 -1.27 -2.51 -6.34
CA ALA A 24 -0.16 -2.01 -7.14
C ALA A 24 1.06 -2.94 -7.01
N TYR A 25 1.64 -3.29 -8.15
CA TYR A 25 2.82 -4.14 -8.25
C TYR A 25 3.99 -3.38 -8.89
N PRO A 26 4.74 -2.58 -8.11
CA PRO A 26 5.90 -1.87 -8.62
C PRO A 26 7.04 -2.85 -8.91
N VAL A 27 7.37 -3.01 -10.18
CA VAL A 27 8.50 -3.83 -10.64
C VAL A 27 9.69 -2.90 -10.86
N PHE A 28 10.65 -2.95 -9.95
CA PHE A 28 11.79 -2.04 -9.90
C PHE A 28 13.09 -2.76 -9.62
N ARG A 29 14.19 -2.24 -10.13
CA ARG A 29 15.51 -2.65 -9.67
C ARG A 29 15.80 -1.96 -8.34
N VAL A 30 15.66 -2.71 -7.25
CA VAL A 30 15.97 -2.27 -5.89
C VAL A 30 17.48 -2.20 -5.72
N GLY A 31 18.01 -1.09 -5.27
CA GLY A 31 19.48 -0.92 -5.16
C GLY A 31 19.86 0.39 -4.46
N LYS A 32 20.99 0.96 -4.84
CA LYS A 32 21.49 2.22 -4.23
C LYS A 32 20.51 3.37 -4.32
N ARG A 33 19.75 3.49 -5.43
CA ARG A 33 18.76 4.56 -5.65
C ARG A 33 17.56 4.49 -4.68
N THR A 34 17.23 3.29 -4.22
CA THR A 34 16.11 3.08 -3.29
C THR A 34 16.57 2.93 -1.84
N ASN A 35 17.86 3.16 -1.55
CA ASN A 35 18.44 2.92 -0.23
C ASN A 35 18.22 1.47 0.27
N GLY A 36 18.32 0.52 -0.67
CA GLY A 36 18.05 -0.90 -0.43
C GLY A 36 16.55 -1.22 -0.30
N LEU A 37 16.25 -2.39 0.21
CA LEU A 37 14.87 -2.86 0.36
C LEU A 37 14.07 -2.03 1.36
N HIS A 38 14.67 -1.68 2.49
CA HIS A 38 14.00 -0.86 3.50
C HIS A 38 13.60 0.52 2.95
N GLY A 39 14.51 1.19 2.25
CA GLY A 39 14.23 2.48 1.62
C GLY A 39 13.13 2.36 0.56
N PHE A 40 13.14 1.28 -0.22
CA PHE A 40 12.09 1.04 -1.20
C PHE A 40 10.72 0.86 -0.55
N VAL A 41 10.62 0.05 0.50
CA VAL A 41 9.38 -0.10 1.28
C VAL A 41 8.91 1.23 1.85
N ARG A 42 9.82 2.02 2.44
CA ARG A 42 9.51 3.34 2.98
C ARG A 42 8.99 4.31 1.90
N THR A 43 9.54 4.22 0.69
CA THR A 43 9.06 5.04 -0.44
C THR A 43 7.65 4.64 -0.86
N LEU A 44 7.34 3.34 -0.89
CA LEU A 44 5.98 2.87 -1.19
C LEU A 44 4.97 3.30 -0.12
N GLU A 45 5.34 3.24 1.15
CA GLU A 45 4.51 3.79 2.24
C GLU A 45 4.29 5.30 2.06
N GLU A 46 5.34 6.04 1.68
CA GLU A 46 5.25 7.49 1.43
C GLU A 46 4.29 7.82 0.29
N ILE A 47 4.32 7.06 -0.80
CA ILE A 47 3.37 7.21 -1.91
C ILE A 47 1.94 7.12 -1.40
N VAL A 48 1.65 6.11 -0.60
CA VAL A 48 0.29 5.90 -0.05
C VAL A 48 -0.08 7.00 0.92
N ILE A 49 0.83 7.45 1.79
CA ILE A 49 0.60 8.55 2.74
C ILE A 49 0.27 9.84 2.00
N ARG A 50 1.05 10.21 0.99
CA ARG A 50 0.78 11.42 0.17
C ARG A 50 -0.49 11.29 -0.64
N SER A 51 -0.76 10.09 -1.17
CA SER A 51 -2.02 9.84 -1.87
C SER A 51 -3.22 10.01 -0.94
N ALA A 52 -3.16 9.50 0.28
CA ALA A 52 -4.22 9.67 1.28
C ALA A 52 -4.41 11.16 1.65
N ALA A 53 -3.31 11.91 1.82
CA ALA A 53 -3.34 13.33 2.12
C ALA A 53 -4.02 14.15 1.01
N ALA A 54 -3.92 13.76 -0.26
CA ALA A 54 -4.61 14.40 -1.37
C ALA A 54 -6.15 14.32 -1.25
N PHE A 55 -6.66 13.36 -0.48
CA PHE A 55 -8.07 13.20 -0.15
C PHE A 55 -8.42 13.67 1.27
N GLY A 56 -7.54 14.45 1.91
CA GLY A 56 -7.75 14.99 3.26
C GLY A 56 -7.59 13.98 4.39
N VAL A 57 -6.98 12.81 4.12
CA VAL A 57 -6.79 11.74 5.11
C VAL A 57 -5.37 11.75 5.64
N GLU A 58 -5.21 11.98 6.96
CA GLU A 58 -3.92 11.94 7.65
C GLU A 58 -3.56 10.50 8.00
N ALA A 59 -2.72 9.90 7.16
CA ALA A 59 -2.22 8.55 7.36
C ALA A 59 -0.73 8.56 7.75
N ALA A 60 -0.28 7.55 8.47
CA ALA A 60 1.07 7.46 8.98
C ALA A 60 1.63 6.04 8.91
N ARG A 61 2.94 5.94 9.13
CA ARG A 61 3.61 4.67 9.41
C ARG A 61 3.42 4.30 10.88
N TRP A 62 3.36 3.01 11.14
CA TRP A 62 3.42 2.49 12.51
C TRP A 62 4.73 1.72 12.68
N GLU A 63 5.57 2.14 13.59
CA GLU A 63 6.88 1.53 13.81
C GLU A 63 6.74 0.04 14.14
N GLY A 64 7.55 -0.80 13.46
CA GLY A 64 7.50 -2.25 13.59
C GLY A 64 6.31 -2.94 12.91
N ARG A 65 5.39 -2.19 12.30
CA ARG A 65 4.18 -2.71 11.63
C ARG A 65 4.10 -2.24 10.18
N PRO A 66 4.64 -2.98 9.20
CA PRO A 66 4.62 -2.58 7.79
C PRO A 66 3.21 -2.27 7.29
N GLY A 67 3.09 -1.18 6.52
CA GLY A 67 1.83 -0.68 5.99
C GLY A 67 1.58 0.77 6.32
N VAL A 68 0.42 1.27 5.90
CA VAL A 68 -0.01 2.65 6.19
C VAL A 68 -1.25 2.60 7.06
N TRP A 69 -1.29 3.47 8.06
CA TRP A 69 -2.23 3.39 9.17
C TRP A 69 -2.85 4.75 9.50
N ILE A 70 -4.03 4.71 10.11
CA ILE A 70 -4.70 5.85 10.72
C ILE A 70 -5.04 5.43 12.16
N GLY A 71 -4.21 5.86 13.12
CA GLY A 71 -4.25 5.29 14.47
C GLY A 71 -3.99 3.78 14.45
N ASN A 72 -4.91 2.97 14.97
CA ASN A 72 -4.86 1.50 14.95
C ASN A 72 -5.56 0.88 13.71
N ARG A 73 -6.06 1.69 12.79
CA ARG A 73 -6.76 1.22 11.59
C ARG A 73 -5.83 1.14 10.39
N LYS A 74 -5.74 -0.02 9.78
CA LYS A 74 -4.87 -0.29 8.63
C LYS A 74 -5.54 0.13 7.33
N LEU A 75 -4.98 1.13 6.68
CA LEU A 75 -5.42 1.64 5.38
C LEU A 75 -4.81 0.85 4.22
N CYS A 76 -3.52 0.52 4.33
CA CYS A 76 -2.78 -0.15 3.26
C CYS A 76 -1.91 -1.29 3.80
N SER A 77 -1.95 -2.42 3.12
CA SER A 77 -1.09 -3.57 3.38
C SER A 77 0.05 -3.64 2.37
N LEU A 78 1.27 -3.91 2.85
CA LEU A 78 2.42 -4.16 2.00
C LEU A 78 2.85 -5.63 2.12
N GLY A 79 3.12 -6.25 0.98
CA GLY A 79 3.66 -7.59 0.91
C GLY A 79 4.49 -7.72 -0.37
N MET A 80 5.80 -7.72 -0.23
CA MET A 80 6.72 -7.69 -1.36
C MET A 80 7.70 -8.85 -1.31
N CYS A 81 8.28 -9.15 -2.47
CA CYS A 81 9.44 -9.99 -2.60
C CYS A 81 10.47 -9.33 -3.53
N VAL A 82 11.75 -9.66 -3.34
CA VAL A 82 12.85 -9.22 -4.21
C VAL A 82 13.65 -10.44 -4.63
N ARG A 83 13.80 -10.63 -5.94
CA ARG A 83 14.70 -11.64 -6.52
C ARG A 83 15.66 -10.97 -7.51
N HIS A 84 16.90 -11.33 -7.44
CA HIS A 84 17.94 -10.74 -8.30
C HIS A 84 17.89 -9.19 -8.33
N TRP A 85 17.61 -8.58 -7.17
CA TRP A 85 17.45 -7.14 -7.01
C TRP A 85 16.28 -6.53 -7.77
N VAL A 86 15.31 -7.32 -8.22
CA VAL A 86 14.07 -6.85 -8.84
C VAL A 86 12.91 -7.13 -7.88
N SER A 87 12.10 -6.09 -7.61
CA SER A 87 10.89 -6.19 -6.78
C SER A 87 9.73 -6.81 -7.57
N PHE A 88 8.87 -7.54 -6.87
CA PHE A 88 7.58 -8.00 -7.36
C PHE A 88 6.60 -8.13 -6.19
N HIS A 89 5.32 -8.30 -6.48
CA HIS A 89 4.23 -7.96 -5.58
C HIS A 89 4.27 -6.46 -5.22
N GLY A 90 3.68 -6.03 -4.10
CA GLY A 90 3.66 -4.62 -3.77
C GLY A 90 2.73 -4.28 -2.62
N PHE A 91 1.70 -3.47 -2.87
CA PHE A 91 0.77 -3.05 -1.84
C PHE A 91 -0.69 -3.14 -2.27
N ALA A 92 -1.57 -3.19 -1.30
CA ALA A 92 -3.02 -3.12 -1.46
C ALA A 92 -3.57 -2.01 -0.57
N LEU A 93 -4.06 -0.94 -1.22
CA LEU A 93 -4.71 0.20 -0.59
C LEU A 93 -6.23 -0.01 -0.60
N ASN A 94 -6.87 0.03 0.55
CA ASN A 94 -8.31 -0.01 0.66
C ASN A 94 -8.88 1.34 0.23
N VAL A 95 -9.69 1.35 -0.83
CA VAL A 95 -10.32 2.57 -1.34
C VAL A 95 -11.79 2.63 -0.92
N GLY A 96 -12.61 1.72 -1.43
CA GLY A 96 -14.05 1.65 -1.12
C GLY A 96 -14.54 0.21 -1.01
N ASN A 97 -13.67 -0.71 -0.57
CA ASN A 97 -14.00 -2.12 -0.45
C ASN A 97 -14.80 -2.43 0.81
N ASP A 98 -15.55 -3.53 0.78
CA ASP A 98 -16.22 -4.06 1.96
C ASP A 98 -15.20 -4.51 3.02
N LEU A 99 -15.16 -3.80 4.13
CA LEU A 99 -14.23 -4.05 5.23
C LEU A 99 -14.65 -5.21 6.12
N SER A 100 -15.91 -5.65 6.08
CA SER A 100 -16.42 -6.75 6.90
C SER A 100 -15.70 -8.07 6.64
N LEU A 101 -15.15 -8.23 5.43
CA LEU A 101 -14.42 -9.41 5.01
C LEU A 101 -13.07 -9.56 5.75
N PHE A 102 -12.51 -8.47 6.26
CA PHE A 102 -11.29 -8.54 7.07
C PHE A 102 -11.50 -9.13 8.45
N SER A 103 -12.74 -9.20 8.96
CA SER A 103 -13.05 -9.89 10.22
C SER A 103 -12.76 -11.39 10.18
N ALA A 104 -12.67 -11.97 8.98
CA ALA A 104 -12.36 -13.39 8.79
C ALA A 104 -10.85 -13.70 8.86
N ILE A 105 -10.00 -12.68 8.90
CA ILE A 105 -8.54 -12.81 8.96
C ILE A 105 -7.97 -11.94 10.08
N THR A 106 -6.92 -12.44 10.74
CA THR A 106 -6.17 -11.62 11.71
C THR A 106 -5.20 -10.72 10.94
N LEU A 107 -5.47 -9.42 10.92
CA LEU A 107 -4.63 -8.44 10.24
C LEU A 107 -3.21 -8.45 10.83
N CYS A 108 -2.25 -8.96 10.06
CA CYS A 108 -0.83 -9.05 10.46
C CYS A 108 -0.59 -9.76 11.81
N GLY A 109 -1.49 -10.63 12.27
CA GLY A 109 -1.40 -11.28 13.58
C GLY A 109 -1.72 -10.35 14.77
N LEU A 110 -2.32 -9.19 14.51
CA LEU A 110 -2.63 -8.18 15.53
C LEU A 110 -4.10 -8.27 15.92
N HIS A 111 -4.38 -8.52 17.18
CA HIS A 111 -5.74 -8.60 17.71
C HIS A 111 -6.39 -7.23 17.93
N ASP A 112 -5.58 -6.16 17.97
CA ASP A 112 -5.96 -4.78 18.23
C ASP A 112 -6.03 -3.90 16.97
N ALA A 113 -5.80 -4.47 15.78
CA ALA A 113 -5.79 -3.75 14.52
C ALA A 113 -7.07 -3.98 13.73
N GLU A 114 -7.65 -2.91 13.21
CA GLU A 114 -8.82 -2.92 12.34
C GLU A 114 -8.44 -2.56 10.90
N ALA A 115 -9.28 -2.92 9.94
CA ALA A 115 -9.16 -2.42 8.58
C ALA A 115 -9.93 -1.11 8.42
N THR A 116 -9.40 -0.20 7.60
CA THR A 116 -10.12 0.98 7.13
C THR A 116 -9.92 1.20 5.63
N SER A 117 -10.61 2.18 5.05
CA SER A 117 -10.52 2.54 3.64
C SER A 117 -10.50 4.06 3.46
N LEU A 118 -10.04 4.53 2.30
CA LEU A 118 -10.01 5.96 1.99
C LEU A 118 -11.41 6.57 2.07
N SER A 119 -12.41 5.95 1.42
CA SER A 119 -13.78 6.48 1.42
C SER A 119 -14.35 6.61 2.82
N ARG A 120 -14.09 5.64 3.70
CA ARG A 120 -14.49 5.70 5.11
C ARG A 120 -13.83 6.86 5.86
N GLU A 121 -12.54 7.07 5.66
CA GLU A 121 -11.76 8.08 6.40
C GLU A 121 -11.99 9.51 5.88
N CYS A 122 -12.20 9.69 4.56
CA CYS A 122 -12.56 11.01 4.00
C CYS A 122 -14.07 11.29 4.06
N GLY A 123 -14.91 10.29 4.39
CA GLY A 123 -16.37 10.45 4.43
C GLY A 123 -17.03 10.58 3.05
N ASP A 124 -16.38 10.08 2.00
CA ASP A 124 -16.89 10.13 0.62
C ASP A 124 -17.04 8.72 0.04
N ASP A 125 -18.26 8.22 0.03
CA ASP A 125 -18.60 6.90 -0.53
C ASP A 125 -18.60 6.89 -2.08
N SER A 126 -18.52 8.06 -2.71
CA SER A 126 -18.46 8.23 -4.17
C SER A 126 -17.04 8.30 -4.72
N LEU A 127 -16.03 8.17 -3.86
CA LEU A 127 -14.61 8.28 -4.21
C LEU A 127 -14.25 7.35 -5.38
N SER A 128 -13.79 7.97 -6.48
CA SER A 128 -13.47 7.25 -7.70
C SER A 128 -12.16 6.48 -7.59
N MET A 129 -12.20 5.18 -7.89
CA MET A 129 -10.99 4.36 -8.02
C MET A 129 -10.00 4.94 -9.05
N GLN A 130 -10.50 5.57 -10.11
CA GLN A 130 -9.63 6.17 -11.14
C GLN A 130 -8.89 7.39 -10.59
N GLU A 131 -9.56 8.26 -9.84
CA GLU A 131 -8.91 9.40 -9.19
C GLU A 131 -7.81 8.96 -8.21
N VAL A 132 -8.07 7.91 -7.43
CA VAL A 132 -7.06 7.35 -6.52
C VAL A 132 -5.87 6.79 -7.29
N LYS A 133 -6.10 6.09 -8.40
CA LYS A 133 -5.02 5.60 -9.29
C LYS A 133 -4.18 6.74 -9.85
N ASP A 134 -4.83 7.80 -10.31
CA ASP A 134 -4.14 8.95 -10.92
C ASP A 134 -3.26 9.68 -9.88
N VAL A 135 -3.78 9.85 -8.67
CA VAL A 135 -3.01 10.42 -7.54
C VAL A 135 -1.84 9.52 -7.19
N CYS A 136 -2.06 8.22 -6.98
CA CYS A 136 -0.98 7.28 -6.66
C CYS A 136 0.09 7.24 -7.75
N THR A 137 -0.32 7.29 -9.03
CA THR A 137 0.62 7.30 -10.16
C THR A 137 1.49 8.55 -10.15
N ARG A 138 0.89 9.72 -9.90
CA ARG A 138 1.62 10.99 -9.81
C ARG A 138 2.63 10.99 -8.65
N GLU A 139 2.22 10.51 -7.47
CA GLU A 139 3.12 10.44 -6.32
C GLU A 139 4.26 9.43 -6.57
N PHE A 140 3.96 8.31 -7.23
CA PHE A 140 4.96 7.35 -7.64
C PHE A 140 5.98 7.98 -8.60
N GLN A 141 5.53 8.68 -9.63
CA GLN A 141 6.40 9.39 -10.57
C GLN A 141 7.25 10.43 -9.85
N THR A 142 6.67 11.19 -8.93
CA THR A 142 7.38 12.22 -8.15
C THR A 142 8.49 11.64 -7.30
N LEU A 143 8.24 10.52 -6.60
CA LEU A 143 9.20 9.94 -5.66
C LEU A 143 10.26 9.05 -6.33
N PHE A 144 9.98 8.53 -7.53
CA PHE A 144 10.92 7.76 -8.33
C PHE A 144 11.46 8.50 -9.57
N ALA A 145 11.11 9.78 -9.73
CA ALA A 145 11.72 10.59 -10.78
C ALA A 145 13.24 10.56 -10.64
N ASP A 146 13.92 10.42 -11.77
CA ASP A 146 15.36 10.59 -11.80
C ASP A 146 15.69 12.04 -11.41
N PRO A 147 16.66 12.27 -10.52
CA PRO A 147 17.20 13.61 -10.38
C PRO A 147 17.63 14.09 -11.77
N PRO A 148 17.40 15.38 -12.13
CA PRO A 148 17.83 15.90 -13.41
C PRO A 148 19.30 15.56 -13.60
N VAL A 149 19.66 14.98 -14.76
CA VAL A 149 21.03 14.72 -15.12
C VAL A 149 21.73 16.06 -15.08
N ALA A 150 22.72 16.23 -14.19
CA ALA A 150 23.50 17.45 -14.16
C ALA A 150 24.10 17.64 -15.56
N PRO A 151 23.99 18.84 -16.16
CA PRO A 151 24.64 19.08 -17.45
C PRO A 151 26.15 18.82 -17.29
N CYS A 152 26.71 18.04 -18.23
CA CYS A 152 28.14 17.80 -18.34
C CYS A 152 28.90 19.10 -18.57
#